data_643519c07fc8db5b226f36eb8ce6164d
#
_entry.id   643519c07fc8db5b226f36eb8ce6164d
#
_cell.length_a   1.000
_cell.length_b   1.000
_cell.length_c   1.000
_cell.angle_alpha   90.00
_cell.angle_beta   90.00
_cell.angle_gamma   90.00
#
_symmetry.space_group_name_H-M   'P 1'
#
loop_
_entity.id
_entity.type
_entity.pdbx_description
1 polymer ?
#
loop_
_entity_poly.entity_id
_entity_poly.type
_entity_poly.pdbx_seq_one_letter_code
_entity_poly.pdbx_strand_id
1 'polypeptide(L)'
;MDYPKSDPTVGLVGGKFSDGDSAGGVSASRDPAAWANAVSDELIHVIEQGGLTPNEADNTQLWQALAAGIADPYGFSKRESGSPAFTKTSASTISIKAGTKIMVAGVAVNIAADTAIVMPALTAGTDYAIYACTDGTVRADASFTAPAGYTTETSRLIGGFHYGLVAPGTTVAGGSFATTGNGMIWTQADVDLIAGINAWSIWDLRWRTASSDSLLRAQKGFVFVNGEWVAAYICSTDHIVNGLSKAGTNIASGTVLPKKPLVFGGNGIATYTNMDWWTANEIVRAYGAKLMRESLFVDAAFGVTENQSIDATAATYPTTQRNAGYTSKYGLEQASGHHWTWGEDSSFRPDGTVGWAYNDVTGGRGQIYLQNTLGLIRVLLGGGRMLGVFSGSRCSAWGDSPWHSAWNFGVRAACDHLVRV
;
A
#
# COMPACT_ATOMS: atom_id res chain seq x y z
N MET A 1 3.66 -26.28 31.60
CA MET A 1 3.02 -27.39 32.34
C MET A 1 3.95 -28.59 32.38
N ASP A 2 4.06 -29.32 33.52
CA ASP A 2 4.85 -30.54 33.66
C ASP A 2 4.00 -31.63 34.36
N TYR A 3 4.46 -32.88 34.35
CA TYR A 3 3.85 -33.95 35.10
C TYR A 3 3.90 -33.64 36.62
N PRO A 4 2.95 -34.14 37.43
CA PRO A 4 2.88 -33.86 38.87
C PRO A 4 3.97 -34.63 39.67
N LYS A 5 5.24 -34.33 39.38
CA LYS A 5 6.43 -34.98 39.91
C LYS A 5 6.63 -34.77 41.43
N SER A 6 6.01 -33.69 41.94
CA SER A 6 6.07 -33.34 43.37
C SER A 6 5.14 -34.17 44.25
N ASP A 7 4.19 -34.89 43.65
CA ASP A 7 3.25 -35.75 44.38
C ASP A 7 3.64 -37.24 44.25
N PRO A 8 4.23 -37.85 45.26
CA PRO A 8 4.66 -39.23 45.19
C PRO A 8 3.48 -40.23 45.14
N THR A 9 2.26 -39.80 45.51
CA THR A 9 1.07 -40.66 45.46
C THR A 9 0.54 -40.93 44.07
N VAL A 10 0.99 -40.13 43.07
CA VAL A 10 0.61 -40.28 41.67
C VAL A 10 1.17 -41.55 41.04
N GLY A 11 2.31 -42.03 41.53
CA GLY A 11 2.93 -43.26 41.02
C GLY A 11 3.48 -43.13 39.61
N LEU A 12 4.20 -42.05 39.30
CA LEU A 12 4.85 -41.86 38.00
C LEU A 12 5.99 -42.87 37.82
N VAL A 13 6.11 -43.44 36.61
CA VAL A 13 7.22 -44.31 36.21
C VAL A 13 8.11 -43.55 35.23
N GLY A 14 9.39 -43.35 35.59
CA GLY A 14 10.28 -42.51 34.77
C GLY A 14 9.83 -41.07 34.60
N GLY A 15 9.03 -40.55 35.55
CA GLY A 15 8.50 -39.17 35.53
C GLY A 15 7.28 -38.96 34.61
N LYS A 16 6.65 -40.05 34.15
CA LYS A 16 5.45 -40.04 33.29
C LYS A 16 4.37 -40.96 33.88
N PHE A 17 3.11 -40.72 33.50
CA PHE A 17 1.99 -41.61 33.79
C PHE A 17 2.24 -43.00 33.18
N SER A 18 1.83 -44.05 33.89
CA SER A 18 1.96 -45.44 33.49
C SER A 18 0.63 -46.17 33.74
N ASP A 19 0.28 -47.07 32.81
CA ASP A 19 -0.87 -48.00 32.99
C ASP A 19 -0.62 -49.06 34.06
N GLY A 20 0.60 -49.09 34.62
CA GLY A 20 1.03 -50.11 35.54
C GLY A 20 1.42 -51.43 34.87
N ASP A 21 1.86 -52.38 35.66
CA ASP A 21 2.15 -53.77 35.25
C ASP A 21 1.70 -54.70 36.39
N SER A 22 0.55 -55.31 36.23
CA SER A 22 0.00 -56.23 37.26
C SER A 22 0.84 -57.46 37.44
N ALA A 23 1.58 -57.91 36.43
CA ALA A 23 2.50 -59.08 36.56
C ALA A 23 3.79 -58.70 37.26
N GLY A 24 4.25 -57.46 37.08
CA GLY A 24 5.42 -56.92 37.80
C GLY A 24 5.10 -56.21 39.10
N GLY A 25 3.84 -56.22 39.53
CA GLY A 25 3.43 -55.59 40.79
C GLY A 25 3.47 -54.08 40.82
N VAL A 26 3.49 -53.45 39.65
CA VAL A 26 3.48 -51.98 39.46
C VAL A 26 2.06 -51.47 39.31
N SER A 27 1.60 -50.61 40.21
CA SER A 27 0.28 -49.96 40.11
C SER A 27 0.25 -48.92 38.99
N ALA A 28 -0.92 -48.75 38.34
CA ALA A 28 -1.15 -47.65 37.42
C ALA A 28 -1.00 -46.29 38.13
N SER A 29 -0.52 -45.28 37.40
CA SER A 29 -0.46 -43.92 37.90
C SER A 29 -1.87 -43.35 38.14
N ARG A 30 -1.99 -42.54 39.18
CA ARG A 30 -3.23 -41.81 39.49
C ARG A 30 -3.19 -40.42 38.85
N ASP A 31 -4.31 -39.99 38.34
CA ASP A 31 -4.47 -38.62 37.80
C ASP A 31 -5.02 -37.71 38.92
N PRO A 32 -4.19 -36.86 39.55
CA PRO A 32 -4.67 -35.98 40.62
C PRO A 32 -5.61 -34.90 40.07
N ALA A 33 -6.71 -34.65 40.77
CA ALA A 33 -7.65 -33.60 40.39
C ALA A 33 -6.97 -32.24 40.23
N ALA A 34 -5.98 -31.92 41.05
CA ALA A 34 -5.22 -30.68 40.96
C ALA A 34 -4.46 -30.56 39.61
N TRP A 35 -3.91 -31.67 39.10
CA TRP A 35 -3.21 -31.66 37.80
C TRP A 35 -4.20 -31.57 36.63
N ALA A 36 -5.31 -32.31 36.68
CA ALA A 36 -6.36 -32.27 35.68
C ALA A 36 -6.97 -30.86 35.58
N ASN A 37 -7.22 -30.21 36.72
CA ASN A 37 -7.70 -28.83 36.77
C ASN A 37 -6.65 -27.87 36.15
N ALA A 38 -5.37 -27.99 36.51
CA ALA A 38 -4.34 -27.12 35.95
C ALA A 38 -4.19 -27.27 34.43
N VAL A 39 -4.35 -28.48 33.89
CA VAL A 39 -4.38 -28.71 32.43
C VAL A 39 -5.57 -28.02 31.80
N SER A 40 -6.76 -28.18 32.39
CA SER A 40 -8.00 -27.58 31.90
C SER A 40 -7.92 -26.05 31.94
N ASP A 41 -7.42 -25.49 33.04
CA ASP A 41 -7.29 -24.03 33.20
C ASP A 41 -6.33 -23.42 32.14
N GLU A 42 -5.22 -24.10 31.83
CA GLU A 42 -4.34 -23.63 30.76
C GLU A 42 -4.99 -23.69 29.38
N LEU A 43 -5.75 -24.73 29.05
CA LEU A 43 -6.48 -24.83 27.79
C LEU A 43 -7.59 -23.79 27.69
N ILE A 44 -8.33 -23.60 28.79
CA ILE A 44 -9.37 -22.55 28.89
C ILE A 44 -8.73 -21.17 28.71
N HIS A 45 -7.59 -20.90 29.36
CA HIS A 45 -6.89 -19.63 29.21
C HIS A 45 -6.46 -19.37 27.76
N VAL A 46 -5.98 -20.37 27.03
CA VAL A 46 -5.65 -20.24 25.59
C VAL A 46 -6.91 -19.89 24.78
N ILE A 47 -8.05 -20.53 25.06
CA ILE A 47 -9.32 -20.28 24.39
C ILE A 47 -9.78 -18.83 24.64
N GLU A 48 -9.73 -18.37 25.89
CA GLU A 48 -10.08 -17.00 26.29
C GLU A 48 -9.15 -15.96 25.66
N GLN A 49 -7.82 -16.21 25.64
CA GLN A 49 -6.86 -15.34 24.95
C GLN A 49 -7.09 -15.31 23.43
N GLY A 50 -7.63 -16.37 22.85
CA GLY A 50 -8.13 -16.41 21.48
C GLY A 50 -9.40 -15.58 21.27
N GLY A 51 -9.96 -14.96 22.34
CA GLY A 51 -11.19 -14.15 22.29
C GLY A 51 -12.46 -14.97 22.15
N LEU A 52 -12.42 -16.24 22.53
CA LEU A 52 -13.59 -17.13 22.56
C LEU A 52 -14.08 -17.29 23.99
N THR A 53 -15.38 -17.49 24.15
CA THR A 53 -15.96 -17.89 25.44
C THR A 53 -15.92 -19.42 25.53
N PRO A 54 -15.31 -20.02 26.57
CA PRO A 54 -15.28 -21.46 26.71
C PRO A 54 -16.68 -22.09 26.67
N ASN A 55 -16.82 -23.16 25.89
CA ASN A 55 -18.08 -23.87 25.70
C ASN A 55 -17.78 -25.36 25.60
N GLU A 56 -18.29 -26.16 26.56
CA GLU A 56 -18.10 -27.61 26.63
C GLU A 56 -18.67 -28.37 25.43
N ALA A 57 -19.63 -27.78 24.68
CA ALA A 57 -20.22 -28.39 23.51
C ALA A 57 -19.40 -28.17 22.22
N ASP A 58 -18.34 -27.34 22.25
CA ASP A 58 -17.48 -27.05 21.10
C ASP A 58 -16.03 -27.51 21.33
N ASN A 59 -15.69 -28.69 20.86
CA ASN A 59 -14.36 -29.28 20.96
C ASN A 59 -13.35 -28.69 19.96
N THR A 60 -13.71 -27.66 19.19
CA THR A 60 -12.82 -27.01 18.18
C THR A 60 -12.23 -25.70 18.68
N GLN A 61 -12.64 -25.19 19.84
CA GLN A 61 -12.27 -23.87 20.34
C GLN A 61 -10.75 -23.70 20.55
N LEU A 62 -10.08 -24.73 21.08
CA LEU A 62 -8.62 -24.68 21.22
C LEU A 62 -7.92 -24.50 19.88
N TRP A 63 -8.35 -25.26 18.86
CA TRP A 63 -7.84 -25.11 17.50
C TRP A 63 -8.15 -23.71 16.92
N GLN A 64 -9.34 -23.21 17.10
CA GLN A 64 -9.73 -21.86 16.66
C GLN A 64 -8.84 -20.80 17.31
N ALA A 65 -8.60 -20.89 18.64
CA ALA A 65 -7.74 -19.98 19.37
C ALA A 65 -6.27 -20.06 18.90
N LEU A 66 -5.75 -21.27 18.74
CA LEU A 66 -4.39 -21.50 18.24
C LEU A 66 -4.23 -21.05 16.78
N ALA A 67 -5.20 -21.37 15.92
CA ALA A 67 -5.18 -20.95 14.52
C ALA A 67 -5.21 -19.42 14.42
N ALA A 68 -6.00 -18.74 15.22
CA ALA A 68 -6.01 -17.28 15.30
C ALA A 68 -4.66 -16.72 15.81
N GLY A 69 -4.01 -17.36 16.77
CA GLY A 69 -2.70 -16.96 17.32
C GLY A 69 -1.52 -17.31 16.41
N ILE A 70 -1.52 -18.49 15.80
CA ILE A 70 -0.47 -18.94 14.86
C ILE A 70 -0.55 -18.19 13.53
N ALA A 71 -1.77 -17.86 13.07
CA ALA A 71 -1.97 -17.12 11.85
C ALA A 71 -1.44 -15.67 11.94
N ASP A 72 -1.12 -15.17 13.13
CA ASP A 72 -0.56 -13.83 13.30
C ASP A 72 0.60 -13.74 14.29
N PRO A 73 1.83 -14.11 13.88
CA PRO A 73 3.03 -13.92 14.68
C PRO A 73 3.32 -12.44 15.00
N TYR A 74 2.56 -11.52 14.43
CA TYR A 74 2.70 -10.08 14.66
C TYR A 74 1.59 -9.47 15.51
N GLY A 75 0.64 -10.28 16.03
CA GLY A 75 -0.45 -9.80 16.87
C GLY A 75 -1.40 -8.82 16.16
N PHE A 76 -1.68 -9.07 14.87
CA PHE A 76 -2.68 -8.35 14.09
C PHE A 76 -3.45 -9.33 13.19
N SER A 77 -4.73 -9.53 13.47
CA SER A 77 -5.60 -10.37 12.66
C SER A 77 -6.86 -9.62 12.24
N LYS A 78 -7.42 -10.00 11.11
CA LYS A 78 -8.66 -9.44 10.56
C LYS A 78 -9.51 -10.55 9.95
N ARG A 79 -10.84 -10.32 9.92
CA ARG A 79 -11.80 -11.31 9.42
C ARG A 79 -11.66 -11.54 7.91
N GLU A 80 -11.47 -10.45 7.14
CA GLU A 80 -11.43 -10.48 5.68
C GLU A 80 -9.99 -10.30 5.19
N SER A 81 -9.43 -11.30 4.51
CA SER A 81 -8.09 -11.21 3.92
C SER A 81 -8.03 -10.39 2.63
N GLY A 82 -9.13 -10.34 1.87
CA GLY A 82 -9.23 -9.72 0.55
C GLY A 82 -9.46 -8.20 0.54
N SER A 83 -9.43 -7.55 1.70
CA SER A 83 -9.61 -6.09 1.82
C SER A 83 -8.90 -5.57 3.08
N PRO A 84 -8.62 -4.25 3.19
CA PRO A 84 -8.07 -3.71 4.43
C PRO A 84 -9.06 -3.85 5.60
N ALA A 85 -8.51 -3.88 6.83
CA ALA A 85 -9.29 -3.89 8.07
C ALA A 85 -10.07 -2.59 8.30
N PHE A 86 -9.88 -1.61 7.45
CA PHE A 86 -10.46 -0.29 7.57
C PHE A 86 -11.39 0.01 6.38
N THR A 87 -12.45 0.79 6.65
CA THR A 87 -13.40 1.22 5.63
C THR A 87 -13.63 2.72 5.73
N LYS A 88 -13.51 3.42 4.61
CA LYS A 88 -13.90 4.83 4.51
C LYS A 88 -15.40 4.93 4.70
N THR A 89 -15.87 5.76 5.65
CA THR A 89 -17.28 5.99 5.93
C THR A 89 -17.77 7.36 5.48
N SER A 90 -16.84 8.32 5.32
CA SER A 90 -17.09 9.61 4.68
C SER A 90 -15.80 10.18 4.11
N ALA A 91 -15.83 11.38 3.56
CA ALA A 91 -14.62 12.07 3.08
C ALA A 91 -13.58 12.33 4.19
N SER A 92 -13.96 12.28 5.46
CA SER A 92 -13.10 12.60 6.61
C SER A 92 -13.11 11.56 7.72
N THR A 93 -13.82 10.44 7.55
CA THR A 93 -13.95 9.41 8.59
C THR A 93 -13.70 8.00 8.05
N ILE A 94 -13.14 7.17 8.94
CA ILE A 94 -12.83 5.75 8.69
C ILE A 94 -13.35 4.96 9.90
N SER A 95 -13.84 3.74 9.65
CA SER A 95 -14.10 2.74 10.69
C SER A 95 -13.13 1.58 10.58
N ILE A 96 -12.75 0.99 11.71
CA ILE A 96 -12.12 -0.32 11.77
C ILE A 96 -13.22 -1.40 11.83
N LYS A 97 -13.03 -2.46 11.04
CA LYS A 97 -14.02 -3.55 10.89
C LYS A 97 -14.07 -4.47 12.10
N ALA A 98 -15.27 -4.92 12.42
CA ALA A 98 -15.53 -5.96 13.41
C ALA A 98 -14.70 -7.23 13.15
N GLY A 99 -14.28 -7.92 14.21
CA GLY A 99 -13.46 -9.12 14.13
C GLY A 99 -11.96 -8.85 13.95
N THR A 100 -11.54 -7.58 13.92
CA THR A 100 -10.11 -7.22 13.96
C THR A 100 -9.59 -7.36 15.39
N LYS A 101 -8.44 -8.04 15.55
CA LYS A 101 -7.77 -8.24 16.84
C LYS A 101 -6.34 -7.71 16.74
N ILE A 102 -5.92 -6.98 17.77
CA ILE A 102 -4.63 -6.29 17.77
C ILE A 102 -3.97 -6.47 19.14
N MET A 103 -2.69 -6.86 19.15
CA MET A 103 -1.88 -6.85 20.38
C MET A 103 -1.06 -5.56 20.44
N VAL A 104 -1.20 -4.82 21.52
CA VAL A 104 -0.45 -3.58 21.79
C VAL A 104 0.24 -3.73 23.15
N ALA A 105 1.56 -3.90 23.15
CA ALA A 105 2.36 -4.03 24.38
C ALA A 105 1.80 -5.08 25.39
N GLY A 106 1.34 -6.22 24.88
CA GLY A 106 0.75 -7.29 25.71
C GLY A 106 -0.76 -7.11 26.00
N VAL A 107 -1.36 -6.01 25.60
CA VAL A 107 -2.81 -5.76 25.75
C VAL A 107 -3.53 -6.16 24.47
N ALA A 108 -4.56 -6.99 24.57
CA ALA A 108 -5.41 -7.36 23.43
C ALA A 108 -6.50 -6.32 23.21
N VAL A 109 -6.54 -5.72 22.03
CA VAL A 109 -7.59 -4.82 21.55
C VAL A 109 -8.46 -5.60 20.56
N ASN A 110 -9.67 -5.93 20.97
CA ASN A 110 -10.63 -6.71 20.19
C ASN A 110 -11.76 -5.79 19.68
N ILE A 111 -11.92 -5.72 18.38
CA ILE A 111 -12.97 -4.92 17.74
C ILE A 111 -14.20 -5.80 17.53
N ALA A 112 -15.18 -5.70 18.44
CA ALA A 112 -16.39 -6.52 18.40
C ALA A 112 -17.43 -6.05 17.36
N ALA A 113 -17.45 -4.75 17.05
CA ALA A 113 -18.33 -4.14 16.05
C ALA A 113 -17.54 -3.11 15.25
N ASP A 114 -18.03 -2.75 14.06
CA ASP A 114 -17.46 -1.67 13.26
C ASP A 114 -17.35 -0.40 14.11
N THR A 115 -16.14 0.08 14.34
CA THR A 115 -15.84 1.15 15.29
C THR A 115 -15.21 2.34 14.56
N ALA A 116 -15.76 3.54 14.78
CA ALA A 116 -15.19 4.76 14.22
C ALA A 116 -13.79 5.03 14.80
N ILE A 117 -12.85 5.41 13.95
CA ILE A 117 -11.50 5.80 14.34
C ILE A 117 -11.52 7.25 14.81
N VAL A 118 -10.77 7.56 15.88
CA VAL A 118 -10.56 8.95 16.31
C VAL A 118 -9.69 9.66 15.28
N MET A 119 -10.23 10.69 14.63
CA MET A 119 -9.58 11.42 13.56
C MET A 119 -8.99 12.74 14.04
N PRO A 120 -7.76 13.11 13.60
CA PRO A 120 -7.23 14.46 13.79
C PRO A 120 -7.84 15.44 12.77
N ALA A 121 -7.47 16.70 12.83
CA ALA A 121 -7.68 17.61 11.71
C ALA A 121 -6.91 17.12 10.47
N LEU A 122 -7.60 16.99 9.33
CA LEU A 122 -7.05 16.44 8.10
C LEU A 122 -6.59 17.55 7.16
N THR A 123 -5.41 17.36 6.55
CA THR A 123 -4.80 18.30 5.60
C THR A 123 -4.60 17.62 4.25
N ALA A 124 -5.03 18.26 3.17
CA ALA A 124 -4.91 17.72 1.82
C ALA A 124 -3.44 17.42 1.45
N GLY A 125 -3.22 16.30 0.76
CA GLY A 125 -1.90 15.82 0.35
C GLY A 125 -1.07 15.20 1.47
N THR A 126 -1.69 14.88 2.64
CA THR A 126 -1.00 14.33 3.81
C THR A 126 -1.35 12.87 4.02
N ASP A 127 -0.34 12.10 4.41
CA ASP A 127 -0.49 10.71 4.83
C ASP A 127 -0.71 10.63 6.33
N TYR A 128 -1.61 9.75 6.74
CA TYR A 128 -1.95 9.50 8.12
C TYR A 128 -1.72 8.04 8.48
N ALA A 129 -1.10 7.81 9.61
CA ALA A 129 -0.96 6.52 10.25
C ALA A 129 -2.20 6.20 11.09
N ILE A 130 -2.56 4.93 11.21
CA ILE A 130 -3.61 4.45 12.12
C ILE A 130 -2.95 3.62 13.21
N TYR A 131 -3.30 3.90 14.44
CA TYR A 131 -2.76 3.26 15.64
C TYR A 131 -3.87 2.61 16.46
N ALA A 132 -3.56 1.43 17.01
CA ALA A 132 -4.27 0.90 18.17
C ALA A 132 -3.50 1.29 19.44
N CYS A 133 -4.20 1.66 20.50
CA CYS A 133 -3.63 2.11 21.77
C CYS A 133 -3.98 1.16 22.91
N THR A 134 -3.16 1.13 23.96
CA THR A 134 -3.34 0.26 25.12
C THR A 134 -4.63 0.50 25.90
N ASP A 135 -5.25 1.67 25.74
CA ASP A 135 -6.58 1.99 26.29
C ASP A 135 -7.77 1.45 25.46
N GLY A 136 -7.48 0.68 24.40
CA GLY A 136 -8.48 0.12 23.50
C GLY A 136 -8.94 1.06 22.38
N THR A 137 -8.47 2.31 22.34
CA THR A 137 -8.86 3.24 21.27
C THR A 137 -8.08 2.98 19.97
N VAL A 138 -8.72 3.26 18.85
CA VAL A 138 -8.07 3.28 17.53
C VAL A 138 -8.12 4.71 17.01
N ARG A 139 -6.98 5.25 16.56
CA ARG A 139 -6.87 6.64 16.14
C ARG A 139 -5.91 6.86 14.99
N ALA A 140 -6.15 7.91 14.22
CA ALA A 140 -5.25 8.36 13.17
C ALA A 140 -4.38 9.53 13.66
N ASP A 141 -3.18 9.65 13.09
CA ASP A 141 -2.25 10.75 13.33
C ASP A 141 -1.34 10.96 12.10
N ALA A 142 -0.89 12.19 11.86
CA ALA A 142 0.08 12.49 10.83
C ALA A 142 1.51 12.03 11.20
N SER A 143 1.77 11.83 12.48
CA SER A 143 3.01 11.21 12.97
C SER A 143 3.00 9.71 12.65
N PHE A 144 4.14 9.19 12.16
CA PHE A 144 4.34 7.76 11.90
C PHE A 144 5.19 7.09 12.98
N THR A 145 5.45 7.78 14.10
CA THR A 145 6.16 7.22 15.25
C THR A 145 5.18 6.81 16.34
N ALA A 146 4.34 7.72 16.78
CA ALA A 146 3.27 7.48 17.73
C ALA A 146 2.21 8.61 17.59
N PRO A 147 0.94 8.38 17.94
CA PRO A 147 -0.08 9.40 17.91
C PRO A 147 0.04 10.33 19.12
N ALA A 148 -0.51 11.54 19.01
CA ALA A 148 -0.50 12.53 20.09
C ALA A 148 -1.06 11.94 21.40
N GLY A 149 -0.31 12.12 22.50
CA GLY A 149 -0.64 11.62 23.83
C GLY A 149 -0.24 10.17 24.12
N TYR A 150 0.41 9.48 23.18
CA TYR A 150 0.90 8.11 23.32
C TYR A 150 2.37 8.00 22.93
N THR A 151 2.97 6.86 23.28
CA THR A 151 4.35 6.50 22.93
C THR A 151 4.35 5.23 22.07
N THR A 152 5.53 4.83 21.58
CA THR A 152 5.72 3.55 20.88
C THR A 152 5.46 2.34 21.79
N GLU A 153 5.46 2.52 23.11
CA GLU A 153 5.16 1.49 24.11
C GLU A 153 3.66 1.39 24.41
N THR A 154 2.91 2.47 24.20
CA THR A 154 1.46 2.54 24.50
C THR A 154 0.59 2.60 23.26
N SER A 155 1.20 2.58 22.08
CA SER A 155 0.49 2.53 20.80
C SER A 155 1.23 1.68 19.79
N ARG A 156 0.49 1.12 18.85
CA ARG A 156 1.02 0.31 17.76
C ARG A 156 0.47 0.79 16.44
N LEU A 157 1.36 1.05 15.48
CA LEU A 157 0.99 1.33 14.10
C LEU A 157 0.35 0.06 13.47
N ILE A 158 -0.86 0.20 12.96
CA ILE A 158 -1.64 -0.92 12.41
C ILE A 158 -2.10 -0.68 10.96
N GLY A 159 -1.97 0.53 10.44
CA GLY A 159 -2.36 0.88 9.09
C GLY A 159 -2.23 2.36 8.81
N GLY A 160 -2.89 2.82 7.75
CA GLY A 160 -2.90 4.23 7.37
C GLY A 160 -3.68 4.50 6.10
N PHE A 161 -3.67 5.76 5.70
CA PHE A 161 -4.34 6.25 4.49
C PHE A 161 -3.71 7.55 4.00
N HIS A 162 -4.00 7.90 2.75
CA HIS A 162 -3.68 9.20 2.17
C HIS A 162 -4.93 10.08 2.14
N TYR A 163 -4.82 11.31 2.62
CA TYR A 163 -5.85 12.33 2.42
C TYR A 163 -5.53 13.11 1.14
N GLY A 164 -6.29 12.82 0.08
CA GLY A 164 -6.00 13.28 -1.27
C GLY A 164 -6.20 14.79 -1.49
N LEU A 165 -5.98 15.23 -2.73
CA LEU A 165 -6.14 16.63 -3.12
C LEU A 165 -7.56 16.95 -3.66
N VAL A 166 -8.40 15.95 -3.87
CA VAL A 166 -9.81 16.18 -4.22
C VAL A 166 -10.55 16.56 -2.94
N ALA A 167 -11.07 17.76 -2.90
CA ALA A 167 -11.73 18.31 -1.72
C ALA A 167 -13.03 17.58 -1.37
N PRO A 168 -13.39 17.41 -0.08
CA PRO A 168 -14.71 16.96 0.32
C PRO A 168 -15.81 17.82 -0.31
N GLY A 169 -16.91 17.18 -0.74
CA GLY A 169 -18.04 17.88 -1.39
C GLY A 169 -17.82 18.24 -2.86
N THR A 170 -16.68 17.84 -3.46
CA THR A 170 -16.48 17.96 -4.90
C THR A 170 -17.54 17.15 -5.65
N THR A 171 -18.14 17.74 -6.67
CA THR A 171 -19.15 17.08 -7.50
C THR A 171 -18.70 16.90 -8.94
N VAL A 172 -19.21 15.90 -9.63
CA VAL A 172 -18.94 15.65 -11.05
C VAL A 172 -19.35 16.85 -11.90
N ALA A 173 -20.49 17.49 -11.58
CA ALA A 173 -21.01 18.64 -12.30
C ALA A 173 -20.14 19.90 -12.17
N GLY A 174 -19.20 19.95 -11.21
CA GLY A 174 -18.34 21.11 -10.97
C GLY A 174 -17.19 21.29 -11.97
N GLY A 175 -17.09 20.48 -13.02
CA GLY A 175 -16.08 20.61 -14.07
C GLY A 175 -14.66 20.23 -13.64
N SER A 176 -14.52 19.59 -12.49
CA SER A 176 -13.21 19.21 -11.92
C SER A 176 -12.66 17.87 -12.43
N PHE A 177 -13.43 17.16 -13.25
CA PHE A 177 -13.10 15.86 -13.81
C PHE A 177 -13.35 15.83 -15.31
N ALA A 178 -12.71 14.89 -16.00
CA ALA A 178 -12.94 14.70 -17.41
C ALA A 178 -14.42 14.31 -17.65
N THR A 179 -15.13 15.14 -18.41
CA THR A 179 -16.55 14.91 -18.77
C THR A 179 -16.70 14.30 -20.15
N THR A 180 -15.63 14.38 -20.96
CA THR A 180 -15.60 13.90 -22.34
C THR A 180 -14.30 13.14 -22.57
N GLY A 181 -14.36 12.08 -23.30
CA GLY A 181 -13.25 11.23 -23.65
C GLY A 181 -13.75 9.80 -23.83
N ASN A 182 -14.20 9.47 -25.04
CA ASN A 182 -14.52 8.11 -25.49
C ASN A 182 -15.40 7.28 -24.51
N GLY A 183 -16.42 7.91 -23.94
CA GLY A 183 -17.38 7.26 -23.06
C GLY A 183 -16.93 7.10 -21.61
N MET A 184 -15.83 7.70 -21.21
CA MET A 184 -15.37 7.69 -19.83
C MET A 184 -16.07 8.78 -19.02
N ILE A 185 -17.14 8.40 -18.37
CA ILE A 185 -17.93 9.31 -17.54
C ILE A 185 -17.62 9.02 -16.06
N TRP A 186 -17.23 10.05 -15.31
CA TRP A 186 -17.17 10.02 -13.87
C TRP A 186 -18.57 9.96 -13.28
N THR A 187 -18.75 9.11 -12.27
CA THR A 187 -19.95 9.12 -11.42
C THR A 187 -19.62 9.81 -10.09
N GLN A 188 -20.65 10.26 -9.37
CA GLN A 188 -20.43 10.82 -8.03
C GLN A 188 -19.81 9.80 -7.09
N ALA A 189 -20.15 8.52 -7.22
CA ALA A 189 -19.54 7.45 -6.44
C ALA A 189 -18.02 7.33 -6.69
N ASP A 190 -17.56 7.50 -7.93
CA ASP A 190 -16.11 7.53 -8.23
C ASP A 190 -15.42 8.70 -7.51
N VAL A 191 -16.05 9.89 -7.52
CA VAL A 191 -15.52 11.08 -6.83
C VAL A 191 -15.50 10.86 -5.32
N ASP A 192 -16.57 10.30 -4.77
CA ASP A 192 -16.68 10.05 -3.33
C ASP A 192 -15.62 9.06 -2.82
N LEU A 193 -15.13 8.14 -3.66
CA LEU A 193 -14.03 7.25 -3.31
C LEU A 193 -12.72 8.00 -3.07
N ILE A 194 -12.44 9.07 -3.82
CA ILE A 194 -11.15 9.78 -3.77
C ILE A 194 -11.23 11.17 -3.09
N ALA A 195 -12.43 11.71 -2.86
CA ALA A 195 -12.60 13.00 -2.18
C ALA A 195 -12.23 12.89 -0.70
N GLY A 196 -11.37 13.79 -0.24
CA GLY A 196 -10.82 13.72 1.10
C GLY A 196 -9.95 12.49 1.31
N ILE A 197 -10.34 11.58 2.21
CA ILE A 197 -9.68 10.28 2.37
C ILE A 197 -9.80 9.50 1.06
N ASN A 198 -8.67 9.15 0.45
CA ASN A 198 -8.68 8.30 -0.72
C ASN A 198 -8.88 6.83 -0.29
N ALA A 199 -10.03 6.24 -0.64
CA ALA A 199 -10.37 4.86 -0.27
C ALA A 199 -9.36 3.84 -0.81
N TRP A 200 -8.77 4.09 -1.98
CA TRP A 200 -7.77 3.22 -2.58
C TRP A 200 -6.41 3.25 -1.87
N SER A 201 -6.16 4.27 -1.03
CA SER A 201 -4.93 4.42 -0.27
C SER A 201 -4.95 3.74 1.10
N ILE A 202 -6.09 3.21 1.52
CA ILE A 202 -6.24 2.60 2.84
C ILE A 202 -5.46 1.28 2.90
N TRP A 203 -4.62 1.15 3.92
CA TRP A 203 -3.78 -0.03 4.11
C TRP A 203 -3.75 -0.49 5.56
N ASP A 204 -3.40 -1.75 5.78
CA ASP A 204 -3.13 -2.33 7.09
C ASP A 204 -1.87 -3.22 7.03
N LEU A 205 -1.49 -3.84 8.16
CA LEU A 205 -0.28 -4.67 8.26
C LEU A 205 -0.29 -5.90 7.34
N ARG A 206 -1.46 -6.30 6.83
CA ARG A 206 -1.63 -7.44 5.90
C ARG A 206 -2.15 -7.02 4.52
N TRP A 207 -2.47 -5.75 4.32
CA TRP A 207 -2.94 -5.16 3.06
C TRP A 207 -2.12 -3.92 2.75
N ARG A 208 -0.96 -4.11 2.13
CA ARG A 208 0.03 -3.05 1.89
C ARG A 208 1.03 -3.42 0.80
N THR A 209 1.98 -2.54 0.53
CA THR A 209 3.11 -2.85 -0.36
C THR A 209 3.94 -4.03 0.17
N ALA A 210 4.47 -4.83 -0.75
CA ALA A 210 5.36 -5.95 -0.43
C ALA A 210 6.78 -5.50 -0.05
N SER A 211 7.11 -4.22 -0.22
CA SER A 211 8.43 -3.69 0.10
C SER A 211 8.83 -3.97 1.54
N SER A 212 10.03 -4.53 1.71
CA SER A 212 10.61 -4.81 3.03
C SER A 212 11.33 -3.59 3.61
N ASP A 213 11.65 -2.60 2.77
CA ASP A 213 12.39 -1.44 3.21
C ASP A 213 11.47 -0.44 3.89
N SER A 214 11.87 -0.03 5.07
CA SER A 214 11.09 0.78 6.01
C SER A 214 9.65 0.97 5.53
N LEU A 215 8.80 0.07 5.94
CA LEU A 215 7.35 -0.07 5.67
C LEU A 215 6.63 1.27 5.43
N LEU A 216 7.09 2.28 6.13
CA LEU A 216 6.49 3.59 6.21
C LEU A 216 6.81 4.47 4.99
N ARG A 217 7.98 4.29 4.36
CA ARG A 217 8.35 5.11 3.20
C ARG A 217 7.71 4.62 1.91
N ALA A 218 7.66 3.29 1.73
CA ALA A 218 7.11 2.69 0.53
C ALA A 218 5.57 2.71 0.48
N GLN A 219 4.90 2.94 1.62
CA GLN A 219 3.43 2.94 1.70
C GLN A 219 2.80 4.34 1.58
N LYS A 220 3.55 5.40 1.92
CA LYS A 220 3.02 6.78 1.92
C LYS A 220 2.70 7.26 0.51
N GLY A 221 1.48 7.78 0.34
CA GLY A 221 1.02 8.35 -0.93
C GLY A 221 0.84 7.32 -2.04
N PHE A 222 0.63 6.03 -1.71
CA PHE A 222 0.32 5.00 -2.69
C PHE A 222 -1.16 4.63 -2.66
N VAL A 223 -1.68 4.22 -3.81
CA VAL A 223 -3.05 3.74 -4.00
C VAL A 223 -3.03 2.34 -4.62
N PHE A 224 -3.98 1.51 -4.23
CA PHE A 224 -4.11 0.15 -4.72
C PHE A 224 -4.86 0.13 -6.06
N VAL A 225 -4.24 -0.47 -7.08
CA VAL A 225 -4.76 -0.57 -8.44
C VAL A 225 -4.54 -1.99 -8.95
N ASN A 226 -5.62 -2.74 -9.14
CA ASN A 226 -5.58 -4.07 -9.78
C ASN A 226 -4.46 -5.01 -9.31
N GLY A 227 -4.30 -5.13 -7.99
CA GLY A 227 -3.32 -6.06 -7.40
C GLY A 227 -1.94 -5.44 -7.13
N GLU A 228 -1.71 -4.19 -7.48
CA GLU A 228 -0.44 -3.48 -7.25
C GLU A 228 -0.70 -2.12 -6.59
N TRP A 229 0.33 -1.55 -5.97
CA TRP A 229 0.29 -0.21 -5.40
C TRP A 229 1.02 0.77 -6.31
N VAL A 230 0.40 1.91 -6.60
CA VAL A 230 0.94 2.95 -7.48
C VAL A 230 1.05 4.26 -6.73
N ALA A 231 2.16 4.97 -6.90
CA ALA A 231 2.36 6.29 -6.33
C ALA A 231 1.31 7.29 -6.85
N ALA A 232 0.61 7.96 -5.95
CA ALA A 232 -0.41 8.96 -6.31
C ALA A 232 0.21 10.18 -7.00
N TYR A 233 1.48 10.49 -6.71
CA TYR A 233 2.23 11.61 -7.25
C TYR A 233 3.46 11.16 -8.02
N ILE A 234 3.89 11.99 -8.98
CA ILE A 234 5.19 11.83 -9.65
C ILE A 234 6.30 12.08 -8.62
N CYS A 235 7.40 11.34 -8.71
CA CYS A 235 8.50 11.41 -7.75
C CYS A 235 9.12 12.82 -7.70
N SER A 236 9.43 13.27 -6.50
CA SER A 236 10.05 14.58 -6.27
C SER A 236 11.57 14.55 -6.41
N THR A 237 12.18 15.73 -6.58
CA THR A 237 13.65 15.90 -6.59
C THR A 237 14.28 15.47 -5.28
N ASP A 238 13.62 15.72 -4.16
CA ASP A 238 14.08 15.30 -2.82
C ASP A 238 13.26 14.13 -2.29
N HIS A 239 13.30 13.02 -3.02
CA HIS A 239 12.65 11.78 -2.61
C HIS A 239 13.26 11.17 -1.34
N ILE A 240 14.47 11.57 -0.94
CA ILE A 240 15.09 11.10 0.30
C ILE A 240 14.30 11.58 1.53
N VAL A 241 13.80 12.82 1.49
CA VAL A 241 12.96 13.41 2.53
C VAL A 241 11.49 13.08 2.30
N ASN A 242 11.02 13.22 1.05
CA ASN A 242 9.60 13.16 0.70
C ASN A 242 9.06 11.76 0.42
N GLY A 243 9.93 10.76 0.23
CA GLY A 243 9.54 9.45 -0.30
C GLY A 243 9.24 9.52 -1.81
N LEU A 244 8.71 8.43 -2.35
CA LEU A 244 8.42 8.28 -3.78
C LEU A 244 7.14 9.02 -4.22
N SER A 245 6.28 9.45 -3.27
CA SER A 245 4.97 10.01 -3.58
C SER A 245 4.59 11.06 -2.54
N LYS A 246 4.65 12.35 -2.91
CA LYS A 246 4.33 13.46 -2.02
C LYS A 246 3.72 14.62 -2.78
N ALA A 247 2.65 15.20 -2.24
CA ALA A 247 2.02 16.41 -2.77
C ALA A 247 2.86 17.66 -2.47
N GLY A 248 2.75 18.68 -3.33
CA GLY A 248 3.34 20.01 -3.12
C GLY A 248 4.87 20.05 -3.23
N THR A 249 5.49 19.08 -3.94
CA THR A 249 6.95 18.99 -4.08
C THR A 249 7.41 19.14 -5.52
N ASN A 250 8.62 19.65 -5.75
CA ASN A 250 9.18 19.78 -7.09
C ASN A 250 9.33 18.42 -7.77
N ILE A 251 8.79 18.29 -8.98
CA ILE A 251 8.86 17.06 -9.77
C ILE A 251 10.28 16.86 -10.29
N ALA A 252 10.81 15.65 -10.11
CA ALA A 252 12.08 15.27 -10.69
C ALA A 252 11.98 15.09 -12.21
N SER A 253 12.91 15.68 -12.96
CA SER A 253 12.98 15.60 -14.43
C SER A 253 14.41 15.71 -14.93
N GLY A 254 14.62 15.62 -16.23
CA GLY A 254 15.95 15.79 -16.84
C GLY A 254 16.56 17.18 -16.69
N THR A 255 15.79 18.19 -16.28
CA THR A 255 16.27 19.55 -15.99
C THR A 255 16.18 19.92 -14.51
N VAL A 256 15.32 19.25 -13.75
CA VAL A 256 15.18 19.42 -12.30
C VAL A 256 15.56 18.12 -11.65
N LEU A 257 16.85 17.94 -11.44
CA LEU A 257 17.47 16.64 -11.20
C LEU A 257 17.18 16.09 -9.79
N PRO A 258 16.90 14.78 -9.68
CA PRO A 258 16.68 14.14 -8.40
C PRO A 258 17.98 13.89 -7.63
N LYS A 259 17.88 13.83 -6.30
CA LYS A 259 18.98 13.39 -5.44
C LYS A 259 19.31 11.91 -5.70
N LYS A 260 20.58 11.55 -5.48
CA LYS A 260 21.01 10.15 -5.52
C LYS A 260 20.60 9.44 -4.23
N PRO A 261 19.96 8.25 -4.29
CA PRO A 261 19.72 7.44 -3.11
C PRO A 261 21.04 7.04 -2.42
N LEU A 262 21.02 6.92 -1.09
CA LEU A 262 22.22 6.54 -0.31
C LEU A 262 22.78 5.18 -0.76
N VAL A 263 21.92 4.22 -1.05
CA VAL A 263 22.31 2.86 -1.49
C VAL A 263 22.99 2.85 -2.86
N PHE A 264 22.82 3.89 -3.67
CA PHE A 264 23.46 4.07 -4.98
C PHE A 264 24.53 5.16 -4.96
N GLY A 265 25.19 5.37 -3.82
CA GLY A 265 26.32 6.27 -3.67
C GLY A 265 25.94 7.74 -3.44
N GLY A 266 24.71 8.02 -3.06
CA GLY A 266 24.28 9.34 -2.60
C GLY A 266 24.81 9.68 -1.21
N ASN A 267 24.78 10.96 -0.86
CA ASN A 267 25.18 11.49 0.44
C ASN A 267 24.11 12.41 1.05
N GLY A 268 22.87 12.37 0.54
CA GLY A 268 21.76 13.23 0.95
C GLY A 268 21.70 14.60 0.23
N ILE A 269 22.77 14.98 -0.49
CA ILE A 269 22.87 16.27 -1.21
C ILE A 269 23.10 16.05 -2.70
N ALA A 270 23.98 15.10 -3.07
CA ALA A 270 24.37 14.84 -4.45
C ALA A 270 23.17 14.46 -5.32
N THR A 271 23.08 15.07 -6.50
CA THR A 271 22.06 14.78 -7.50
C THR A 271 22.62 13.91 -8.63
N TYR A 272 21.73 13.27 -9.36
CA TYR A 272 22.05 12.71 -10.66
C TYR A 272 22.38 13.82 -11.68
N THR A 273 22.94 13.45 -12.81
CA THR A 273 23.25 14.35 -13.93
C THR A 273 22.18 14.31 -15.03
N ASN A 274 21.26 13.35 -14.94
CA ASN A 274 20.18 13.15 -15.91
C ASN A 274 18.99 12.46 -15.22
N MET A 275 17.88 12.31 -15.94
CA MET A 275 16.70 11.55 -15.55
C MET A 275 16.41 10.50 -16.62
N ASP A 276 17.40 9.66 -16.89
CA ASP A 276 17.28 8.53 -17.79
C ASP A 276 16.59 7.33 -17.11
N TRP A 277 16.39 6.26 -17.85
CA TRP A 277 15.74 5.05 -17.32
C TRP A 277 16.50 4.41 -16.16
N TRP A 278 17.85 4.45 -16.20
CA TRP A 278 18.69 3.88 -15.14
C TRP A 278 18.52 4.66 -13.85
N THR A 279 18.56 5.99 -13.94
CA THR A 279 18.28 6.90 -12.81
C THR A 279 16.91 6.66 -12.23
N ALA A 280 15.86 6.60 -13.07
CA ALA A 280 14.50 6.33 -12.64
C ALA A 280 14.38 4.98 -11.91
N ASN A 281 15.02 3.93 -12.46
CA ASN A 281 15.02 2.59 -11.87
C ASN A 281 15.78 2.53 -10.53
N GLU A 282 16.95 3.18 -10.41
CA GLU A 282 17.69 3.26 -9.14
C GLU A 282 16.88 3.97 -8.06
N ILE A 283 16.21 5.08 -8.38
CA ILE A 283 15.36 5.79 -7.43
C ILE A 283 14.29 4.86 -6.85
N VAL A 284 13.50 4.19 -7.70
CA VAL A 284 12.41 3.35 -7.18
C VAL A 284 12.93 2.12 -6.45
N ARG A 285 14.02 1.50 -6.95
CA ARG A 285 14.66 0.32 -6.32
C ARG A 285 15.24 0.62 -4.95
N ALA A 286 15.69 1.84 -4.70
CA ALA A 286 16.15 2.26 -3.37
C ALA A 286 15.09 2.17 -2.27
N TYR A 287 13.81 2.04 -2.65
CA TYR A 287 12.67 1.89 -1.74
C TYR A 287 11.99 0.53 -1.86
N GLY A 288 12.60 -0.44 -2.54
CA GLY A 288 11.97 -1.73 -2.81
C GLY A 288 10.76 -1.65 -3.75
N ALA A 289 10.65 -0.56 -4.49
CA ALA A 289 9.63 -0.35 -5.53
C ALA A 289 10.17 -0.71 -6.92
N LYS A 290 9.33 -0.57 -7.93
CA LYS A 290 9.66 -0.81 -9.35
C LYS A 290 9.08 0.30 -10.23
N LEU A 291 9.52 0.36 -11.47
CA LEU A 291 8.86 1.16 -12.49
C LEU A 291 7.51 0.55 -12.83
N MET A 292 6.58 1.37 -13.27
CA MET A 292 5.23 0.91 -13.64
C MET A 292 5.25 0.26 -15.02
N ARG A 293 4.56 -0.87 -15.18
CA ARG A 293 4.32 -1.50 -16.49
C ARG A 293 3.24 -0.74 -17.26
N GLU A 294 3.27 -0.80 -18.59
CA GLU A 294 2.24 -0.19 -19.43
C GLU A 294 0.84 -0.69 -19.09
N SER A 295 0.66 -1.99 -18.90
CA SER A 295 -0.62 -2.57 -18.54
C SER A 295 -1.20 -2.03 -17.24
N LEU A 296 -0.37 -1.83 -16.23
CA LEU A 296 -0.77 -1.22 -14.96
C LEU A 296 -1.08 0.28 -15.13
N PHE A 297 -0.30 0.98 -15.97
CA PHE A 297 -0.51 2.39 -16.25
C PHE A 297 -1.88 2.65 -16.89
N VAL A 298 -2.30 1.81 -17.84
CA VAL A 298 -3.61 1.91 -18.49
C VAL A 298 -4.75 1.93 -17.47
N ASP A 299 -4.66 1.08 -16.46
CA ASP A 299 -5.63 1.02 -15.37
C ASP A 299 -5.49 2.19 -14.42
N ALA A 300 -4.28 2.47 -13.96
CA ALA A 300 -3.99 3.49 -12.96
C ALA A 300 -4.33 4.91 -13.43
N ALA A 301 -4.10 5.21 -14.71
CA ALA A 301 -4.40 6.53 -15.32
C ALA A 301 -5.85 6.67 -15.79
N PHE A 302 -6.68 5.61 -15.67
CA PHE A 302 -8.07 5.65 -16.13
C PHE A 302 -8.87 6.77 -15.46
N GLY A 303 -9.60 7.58 -16.25
CA GLY A 303 -10.44 8.69 -15.76
C GLY A 303 -9.87 10.09 -16.02
N VAL A 304 -8.67 10.21 -16.58
CA VAL A 304 -8.09 11.49 -17.00
C VAL A 304 -8.74 12.01 -18.28
N THR A 305 -8.55 13.29 -18.58
CA THR A 305 -8.90 13.85 -19.89
C THR A 305 -8.07 13.16 -20.97
N GLU A 306 -8.76 12.55 -21.90
CA GLU A 306 -8.15 11.86 -23.04
C GLU A 306 -7.90 12.80 -24.22
N ASN A 307 -6.88 12.50 -25.02
CA ASN A 307 -6.49 13.30 -26.18
C ASN A 307 -6.16 14.76 -25.83
N GLN A 308 -5.60 15.00 -24.66
CA GLN A 308 -5.23 16.34 -24.23
C GLN A 308 -4.04 16.29 -23.27
N SER A 309 -3.12 17.25 -23.39
CA SER A 309 -2.10 17.56 -22.39
C SER A 309 -2.47 18.80 -21.60
N ILE A 310 -1.83 18.96 -20.43
CA ILE A 310 -2.21 19.99 -19.45
C ILE A 310 -1.89 21.40 -19.91
N ASP A 311 -0.75 21.60 -20.56
CA ASP A 311 -0.31 22.89 -21.10
C ASP A 311 0.96 22.73 -21.94
N ALA A 312 1.14 23.64 -22.87
CA ALA A 312 2.32 23.72 -23.70
C ALA A 312 3.55 24.32 -22.99
N THR A 313 3.40 25.03 -21.89
CA THR A 313 4.54 25.69 -21.22
C THR A 313 5.02 24.96 -19.99
N ALA A 314 6.32 24.64 -19.96
CA ALA A 314 6.97 23.85 -18.91
C ALA A 314 6.96 24.49 -17.52
N ALA A 315 6.80 25.80 -17.41
CA ALA A 315 6.95 26.54 -16.17
C ALA A 315 5.70 26.54 -15.29
N THR A 316 4.53 26.18 -15.84
CA THR A 316 3.23 26.43 -15.18
C THR A 316 2.94 25.48 -14.03
N TYR A 317 3.44 24.24 -14.06
CA TYR A 317 3.17 23.22 -13.04
C TYR A 317 4.44 22.46 -12.64
N PRO A 318 5.39 23.08 -11.93
CA PRO A 318 6.66 22.45 -11.59
C PRO A 318 6.54 21.46 -10.43
N THR A 319 5.40 21.48 -9.70
CA THR A 319 5.19 20.71 -8.48
C THR A 319 4.09 19.66 -8.64
N THR A 320 4.15 18.66 -7.79
CA THR A 320 3.08 17.67 -7.63
C THR A 320 1.85 18.32 -7.03
N GLN A 321 0.78 18.39 -7.79
CA GLN A 321 -0.46 19.07 -7.40
C GLN A 321 -1.65 18.49 -8.14
N ARG A 322 -2.85 18.89 -7.73
CA ARG A 322 -4.05 18.58 -8.48
C ARG A 322 -4.21 19.54 -9.67
N ASN A 323 -4.36 18.96 -10.83
CA ASN A 323 -4.77 19.67 -12.03
C ASN A 323 -6.11 19.07 -12.51
N ALA A 324 -7.14 19.91 -12.58
CA ALA A 324 -8.48 19.46 -12.98
C ALA A 324 -8.44 18.70 -14.32
N GLY A 325 -9.12 17.58 -14.39
CA GLY A 325 -9.15 16.70 -15.56
C GLY A 325 -7.97 15.72 -15.68
N TYR A 326 -6.91 15.86 -14.86
CA TYR A 326 -5.74 14.97 -14.92
C TYR A 326 -5.56 14.12 -13.64
N THR A 327 -6.60 14.03 -12.83
CA THR A 327 -6.74 13.11 -11.71
C THR A 327 -7.40 11.83 -12.19
N SER A 328 -6.83 10.67 -11.93
CA SER A 328 -7.43 9.38 -12.29
C SER A 328 -8.51 8.93 -11.30
N LYS A 329 -9.31 7.92 -11.64
CA LYS A 329 -10.33 7.32 -10.76
C LYS A 329 -9.77 6.70 -9.48
N TYR A 330 -8.48 6.41 -9.43
CA TYR A 330 -7.77 5.97 -8.24
C TYR A 330 -7.18 7.12 -7.41
N GLY A 331 -7.28 8.37 -7.91
CA GLY A 331 -6.70 9.55 -7.27
C GLY A 331 -5.22 9.75 -7.56
N LEU A 332 -4.69 9.20 -8.67
CA LEU A 332 -3.39 9.62 -9.16
C LEU A 332 -3.51 11.03 -9.70
N GLU A 333 -2.67 11.92 -9.24
CA GLU A 333 -2.62 13.30 -9.74
C GLU A 333 -1.62 13.41 -10.89
N GLN A 334 -1.93 14.26 -11.86
CA GLN A 334 -1.09 14.46 -13.05
C GLN A 334 -0.78 13.10 -13.73
N ALA A 335 -1.80 12.25 -13.83
CA ALA A 335 -1.63 10.86 -14.23
C ALA A 335 -1.28 10.67 -15.70
N SER A 336 -1.65 11.62 -16.56
CA SER A 336 -1.23 11.67 -17.98
C SER A 336 -1.13 13.12 -18.46
N GLY A 337 -0.56 13.35 -19.66
CA GLY A 337 -0.50 14.66 -20.30
C GLY A 337 0.30 15.71 -19.53
N HIS A 338 1.17 15.31 -18.63
CA HIS A 338 1.99 16.17 -17.79
C HIS A 338 3.48 15.88 -17.94
N HIS A 339 3.96 14.78 -17.38
CA HIS A 339 5.30 14.25 -17.60
C HIS A 339 5.18 12.85 -18.19
N TRP A 340 6.03 12.56 -19.15
CA TRP A 340 6.37 11.20 -19.48
C TRP A 340 6.96 10.53 -18.25
N THR A 341 6.49 9.38 -17.89
CA THR A 341 7.09 8.58 -16.79
C THR A 341 7.74 7.32 -17.35
N TRP A 342 8.99 7.08 -16.97
CA TRP A 342 9.69 5.85 -17.34
C TRP A 342 8.92 4.62 -16.86
N GLY A 343 8.70 3.67 -17.79
CA GLY A 343 8.09 2.38 -17.49
C GLY A 343 9.09 1.23 -17.42
N GLU A 344 8.62 0.09 -16.91
CA GLU A 344 9.43 -1.12 -16.76
C GLU A 344 9.65 -1.85 -18.09
N ASP A 345 8.66 -1.77 -18.98
CA ASP A 345 8.65 -2.55 -20.23
C ASP A 345 9.77 -2.12 -21.18
N SER A 346 10.23 -3.10 -21.93
CA SER A 346 11.28 -2.92 -22.91
C SER A 346 10.91 -3.59 -24.23
N SER A 347 11.42 -3.06 -25.31
CA SER A 347 11.28 -3.63 -26.63
C SER A 347 12.59 -3.57 -27.38
N PHE A 348 12.72 -4.45 -28.34
CA PHE A 348 13.81 -4.48 -29.30
C PHE A 348 13.18 -4.63 -30.67
N ARG A 349 13.42 -3.67 -31.55
CA ARG A 349 12.81 -3.66 -32.89
C ARG A 349 13.87 -3.82 -33.97
N PRO A 350 13.90 -4.97 -34.65
CA PRO A 350 14.94 -5.27 -35.64
C PRO A 350 14.55 -4.96 -37.09
N ASP A 351 13.34 -4.46 -37.36
CA ASP A 351 12.79 -4.44 -38.72
C ASP A 351 13.28 -3.28 -39.62
N GLY A 352 14.16 -2.42 -39.10
CA GLY A 352 14.89 -1.43 -39.92
C GLY A 352 14.07 -0.36 -40.62
N THR A 353 12.74 -0.28 -40.43
CA THR A 353 11.93 0.81 -41.01
C THR A 353 12.19 2.11 -40.23
N VAL A 354 12.58 3.17 -40.89
CA VAL A 354 12.99 4.44 -40.27
C VAL A 354 11.79 5.36 -40.13
N GLY A 355 11.52 5.85 -38.92
CA GLY A 355 10.55 6.92 -38.69
C GLY A 355 9.80 6.83 -37.36
N TRP A 356 9.47 7.98 -36.85
CA TRP A 356 8.61 8.15 -35.68
C TRP A 356 7.18 8.41 -36.13
N ALA A 357 6.21 7.71 -35.60
CA ALA A 357 4.80 7.97 -35.84
C ALA A 357 3.94 7.68 -34.61
N TYR A 358 2.94 8.53 -34.41
CA TYR A 358 1.86 8.23 -33.49
C TYR A 358 0.85 7.33 -34.17
N ASN A 359 0.50 6.25 -33.49
CA ASN A 359 -0.46 5.27 -33.98
C ASN A 359 -1.62 5.15 -32.98
N ASP A 360 -2.83 5.49 -33.44
CA ASP A 360 -4.05 5.26 -32.67
C ASP A 360 -4.48 3.77 -32.78
N VAL A 361 -3.90 2.97 -31.91
CA VAL A 361 -4.29 1.58 -31.70
C VAL A 361 -5.02 1.39 -30.35
N THR A 362 -5.35 2.51 -29.70
CA THR A 362 -5.81 2.55 -28.31
C THR A 362 -7.29 2.89 -28.17
N GLY A 363 -8.00 3.11 -29.29
CA GLY A 363 -9.42 3.47 -29.29
C GLY A 363 -9.67 4.87 -28.73
N GLY A 364 -8.85 5.86 -29.12
CA GLY A 364 -9.01 7.25 -28.72
C GLY A 364 -8.62 7.58 -27.28
N ARG A 365 -7.85 6.68 -26.61
CA ARG A 365 -7.36 6.90 -25.24
C ARG A 365 -5.88 7.29 -25.17
N GLY A 366 -5.41 8.02 -26.15
CA GLY A 366 -4.03 8.37 -26.42
C GLY A 366 -3.47 7.53 -27.56
N GLN A 367 -2.24 7.81 -27.96
CA GLN A 367 -1.61 7.12 -29.08
C GLN A 367 -0.26 6.53 -28.69
N ILE A 368 0.13 5.45 -29.37
CA ILE A 368 1.44 4.81 -29.21
C ILE A 368 2.41 5.48 -30.18
N TYR A 369 3.50 6.01 -29.64
CA TYR A 369 4.59 6.59 -30.41
C TYR A 369 5.68 5.57 -30.60
N LEU A 370 5.87 5.10 -31.81
CA LEU A 370 6.80 4.05 -32.16
C LEU A 370 7.91 4.57 -33.07
N GLN A 371 9.14 4.26 -32.73
CA GLN A 371 10.28 4.42 -33.64
C GLN A 371 10.85 3.07 -34.04
N ASN A 372 11.25 3.02 -35.27
CA ASN A 372 12.02 1.93 -35.84
C ASN A 372 13.52 2.09 -35.56
N THR A 373 13.99 1.65 -34.39
CA THR A 373 15.41 1.64 -34.08
C THR A 373 15.92 0.24 -33.85
N LEU A 374 17.11 -0.03 -34.40
CA LEU A 374 17.90 -1.16 -33.99
C LEU A 374 18.49 -0.88 -32.60
N GLY A 375 17.92 -1.42 -31.54
CA GLY A 375 18.47 -1.24 -30.20
C GLY A 375 17.47 -1.44 -29.07
N LEU A 376 17.99 -1.37 -27.85
CA LEU A 376 17.19 -1.44 -26.63
C LEU A 376 16.39 -0.15 -26.49
N ILE A 377 15.08 -0.30 -26.35
CA ILE A 377 14.17 0.80 -26.04
C ILE A 377 13.45 0.53 -24.73
N ARG A 378 13.06 1.61 -24.05
CA ARG A 378 12.26 1.62 -22.83
C ARG A 378 11.00 2.43 -23.03
N VAL A 379 9.90 1.95 -22.46
CA VAL A 379 8.63 2.63 -22.59
C VAL A 379 8.60 3.90 -21.75
N LEU A 380 7.99 4.94 -22.31
CA LEU A 380 7.54 6.12 -21.61
C LEU A 380 6.00 6.15 -21.60
N LEU A 381 5.40 6.49 -20.48
CA LEU A 381 3.97 6.38 -20.21
C LEU A 381 3.33 7.74 -19.99
N GLY A 382 2.11 7.95 -20.49
CA GLY A 382 1.20 9.03 -20.13
C GLY A 382 1.20 10.25 -21.02
N GLY A 383 2.23 10.49 -21.78
CA GLY A 383 2.34 11.70 -22.61
C GLY A 383 2.90 12.92 -21.84
N GLY A 384 3.62 13.75 -22.54
CA GLY A 384 4.19 15.00 -22.00
C GLY A 384 3.25 16.20 -22.17
N ARG A 385 3.59 17.30 -21.49
CA ARG A 385 2.79 18.56 -21.43
C ARG A 385 2.46 19.20 -22.77
N MET A 386 3.24 18.94 -23.80
CA MET A 386 3.14 19.60 -25.10
C MET A 386 2.56 18.71 -26.20
N LEU A 387 2.06 17.54 -25.83
CA LEU A 387 1.64 16.55 -26.84
C LEU A 387 0.18 16.68 -27.28
N GLY A 388 -0.61 17.51 -26.60
CA GLY A 388 -2.00 17.75 -26.97
C GLY A 388 -2.79 16.44 -27.11
N VAL A 389 -3.30 16.23 -28.30
CA VAL A 389 -4.18 15.09 -28.63
C VAL A 389 -3.54 13.70 -28.52
N PHE A 390 -2.23 13.63 -28.36
CA PHE A 390 -1.52 12.34 -28.23
C PHE A 390 -1.43 11.83 -26.80
N SER A 391 -1.83 12.63 -25.81
CA SER A 391 -1.80 12.23 -24.40
C SER A 391 -3.09 11.55 -23.96
N GLY A 392 -3.01 10.68 -22.97
CA GLY A 392 -4.16 9.97 -22.42
C GLY A 392 -3.77 8.75 -21.59
N SER A 393 -4.77 8.09 -21.02
CA SER A 393 -4.57 6.92 -20.13
C SER A 393 -3.99 5.68 -20.82
N ARG A 394 -3.91 5.66 -22.15
CA ARG A 394 -3.26 4.61 -22.95
C ARG A 394 -2.09 5.12 -23.77
N CYS A 395 -1.64 6.35 -23.48
CA CYS A 395 -0.51 6.91 -24.21
C CYS A 395 0.80 6.26 -23.75
N SER A 396 1.55 5.72 -24.69
CA SER A 396 2.90 5.22 -24.48
C SER A 396 3.82 5.57 -25.64
N ALA A 397 5.11 5.76 -25.37
CA ALA A 397 6.14 5.95 -26.39
C ALA A 397 7.16 4.82 -26.32
N TRP A 398 7.37 4.16 -27.45
CA TRP A 398 8.25 3.00 -27.64
C TRP A 398 9.39 3.37 -28.59
N GLY A 399 10.10 4.44 -28.23
CA GLY A 399 11.13 4.95 -29.10
C GLY A 399 12.34 5.46 -28.37
N ASP A 400 12.32 5.47 -27.05
CA ASP A 400 13.38 6.08 -26.26
C ASP A 400 14.39 5.06 -25.77
N SER A 401 15.67 5.36 -26.00
CA SER A 401 16.76 4.59 -25.43
C SER A 401 16.85 4.78 -23.93
N PRO A 402 17.34 3.79 -23.17
CA PRO A 402 17.39 3.88 -21.71
C PRO A 402 18.29 5.00 -21.16
N TRP A 403 19.13 5.60 -21.97
CA TRP A 403 20.01 6.74 -21.61
C TRP A 403 19.48 8.10 -22.05
N HIS A 404 18.28 8.14 -22.65
CA HIS A 404 17.65 9.41 -23.02
C HIS A 404 17.12 10.13 -21.77
N SER A 405 17.30 11.45 -21.71
CA SER A 405 16.83 12.29 -20.62
C SER A 405 16.26 13.59 -21.17
N ALA A 406 15.08 13.98 -20.76
CA ALA A 406 14.43 15.19 -21.19
C ALA A 406 13.75 15.94 -20.04
N TRP A 407 13.50 17.23 -20.23
CA TRP A 407 12.93 18.14 -19.25
C TRP A 407 11.54 17.71 -18.73
N ASN A 408 10.83 16.90 -19.50
CA ASN A 408 9.50 16.37 -19.20
C ASN A 408 9.48 14.87 -18.94
N PHE A 409 10.63 14.25 -18.68
CA PHE A 409 10.74 12.86 -18.25
C PHE A 409 10.84 12.78 -16.73
N GLY A 410 10.00 11.96 -16.14
CA GLY A 410 9.96 11.73 -14.69
C GLY A 410 9.81 10.25 -14.35
N VAL A 411 9.46 9.96 -13.12
CA VAL A 411 9.20 8.61 -12.64
C VAL A 411 7.99 8.57 -11.71
N ARG A 412 7.17 7.55 -11.87
CA ARG A 412 6.08 7.19 -10.97
C ARG A 412 6.30 5.75 -10.54
N ALA A 413 6.38 5.52 -9.23
CA ALA A 413 6.69 4.21 -8.69
C ALA A 413 5.47 3.29 -8.64
N ALA A 414 5.70 1.99 -8.77
CA ALA A 414 4.77 0.93 -8.45
C ALA A 414 5.40 -0.04 -7.43
N CYS A 415 4.56 -0.74 -6.68
CA CYS A 415 4.99 -1.79 -5.74
C CYS A 415 4.05 -2.97 -5.84
N ASP A 416 4.58 -4.17 -5.67
CA ASP A 416 3.77 -5.37 -5.52
C ASP A 416 2.93 -5.29 -4.25
N HIS A 417 1.77 -5.92 -4.29
CA HIS A 417 0.96 -6.10 -3.10
C HIS A 417 1.54 -7.21 -2.22
N LEU A 418 1.51 -7.00 -0.91
CA LEU A 418 1.93 -8.02 0.04
C LEU A 418 0.93 -9.18 0.01
N VAL A 419 1.36 -10.31 -0.55
CA VAL A 419 0.65 -11.58 -0.43
C VAL A 419 1.18 -12.30 0.79
N ARG A 420 0.36 -12.41 1.85
CA ARG A 420 0.64 -13.32 2.97
C ARG A 420 -0.34 -14.48 2.89
N VAL A 421 0.23 -15.63 2.64
CA VAL A 421 -0.45 -16.93 2.76
C VAL A 421 -0.65 -17.24 4.23
#